data_f9172ef2914ac7729f117fb38f5862d6
#
_entry.id   f9172ef2914ac7729f117fb38f5862d6
#
_cell.length_a   1.000
_cell.length_b   1.000
_cell.length_c   1.000
_cell.angle_alpha   90.00
_cell.angle_beta   90.00
_cell.angle_gamma   90.00
#
_symmetry.space_group_name_H-M   'P 1'
#
loop_
_entity.id
_entity.type
_entity.pdbx_description
1 polymer ?
#
loop_
_entity_poly.entity_id
_entity_poly.type
_entity_poly.pdbx_seq_one_letter_code
_entity_poly.pdbx_strand_id
1 'polypeptide(L)'
;MEILGVLQKLALESGFAAFFTTDGGWKNIVMILIAFVLLYLGIAKKFEPLLLCGIAFGCLLSNLSYFIGMGANALYHPELWEAFLDSTSPYYHSYGHIMSNCGLLDFFYIGVKAGIYPSLIFMGVGAMTDFGPLLSNPKSLLLGAAAQLGVFVAFFGAVLLGFTGPQAASIGIIGGADGPTAIYLTTKLAPELLGPIAIAAYSYMALIPLIQPPIMKLMTTEKMRKVKMVQSREVSKTEKILFPVVVATFVILLLPSTAPLIGCLMLGNLFRECGVTDRLSDTAQNALMNIVTIFLATSVGATMVAQNFLNFNTIKIIVLGLIAFAISTVGGLVGGVIMYKTSGGKINPLIGSAGVSAVPMAARVSQDVGRRYNKNNYLLMHAMGPNVAGVIGSAIAAGFLLSVFG
;
A
#
# COMPACT_ATOMS: atom_id res chain seq x y z
N MET A 1 38.95 1.61 41.75
CA MET A 1 38.03 2.76 41.44
C MET A 1 37.69 2.87 39.95
N GLU A 2 38.58 2.49 39.03
CA GLU A 2 38.33 2.61 37.55
C GLU A 2 37.23 1.71 37.03
N ILE A 3 37.13 0.44 37.44
CA ILE A 3 36.10 -0.49 36.91
C ILE A 3 34.68 -0.06 37.29
N LEU A 4 34.50 0.39 38.55
CA LEU A 4 33.17 0.86 38.99
C LEU A 4 32.75 2.13 38.26
N GLY A 5 33.70 3.04 38.01
CA GLY A 5 33.46 4.25 37.19
C GLY A 5 33.12 3.95 35.73
N VAL A 6 33.79 2.96 35.13
CA VAL A 6 33.49 2.51 33.77
C VAL A 6 32.10 1.85 33.73
N LEU A 7 31.74 0.98 34.67
CA LEU A 7 30.42 0.36 34.74
C LEU A 7 29.32 1.40 34.97
N GLN A 8 29.56 2.38 35.84
CA GLN A 8 28.60 3.46 36.07
C GLN A 8 28.44 4.36 34.85
N LYS A 9 29.52 4.65 34.13
CA LYS A 9 29.49 5.39 32.89
C LYS A 9 28.72 4.61 31.79
N LEU A 10 29.00 3.32 31.62
CA LEU A 10 28.28 2.44 30.72
C LEU A 10 26.79 2.35 31.05
N ALA A 11 26.42 2.30 32.32
CA ALA A 11 25.01 2.25 32.73
C ALA A 11 24.31 3.58 32.43
N LEU A 12 24.95 4.73 32.68
CA LEU A 12 24.39 6.06 32.43
C LEU A 12 24.32 6.41 30.93
N GLU A 13 25.28 5.91 30.14
CA GLU A 13 25.27 6.06 28.66
C GLU A 13 24.48 4.98 27.94
N SER A 14 23.90 4.02 28.67
CA SER A 14 23.06 2.97 28.07
C SER A 14 21.75 3.53 27.57
N GLY A 15 21.21 2.92 26.49
CA GLY A 15 19.89 3.24 26.00
C GLY A 15 18.75 3.05 27.03
N PHE A 16 18.99 2.20 28.05
CA PHE A 16 18.04 2.05 29.18
C PHE A 16 17.98 3.30 30.04
N ALA A 17 19.11 3.92 30.34
CA ALA A 17 19.16 5.19 31.09
C ALA A 17 18.51 6.31 30.25
N ALA A 18 18.77 6.35 28.95
CA ALA A 18 18.23 7.34 28.02
C ALA A 18 16.69 7.37 28.02
N PHE A 19 16.01 6.24 28.16
CA PHE A 19 14.55 6.20 28.27
C PHE A 19 13.97 7.00 29.42
N PHE A 20 14.72 7.16 30.49
CA PHE A 20 14.28 7.85 31.71
C PHE A 20 14.92 9.25 31.88
N THR A 21 16.04 9.51 31.23
CA THR A 21 16.78 10.78 31.37
C THR A 21 16.48 11.76 30.24
N THR A 22 16.05 11.29 29.06
CA THR A 22 15.74 12.15 27.91
C THR A 22 14.31 12.64 27.98
N ASP A 23 14.08 13.93 27.72
CA ASP A 23 12.72 14.47 27.65
C ASP A 23 11.92 13.79 26.52
N GLY A 24 10.73 13.32 26.85
CA GLY A 24 9.88 12.58 25.92
C GLY A 24 10.22 11.10 25.73
N GLY A 25 11.12 10.52 26.51
CA GLY A 25 11.56 9.13 26.45
C GLY A 25 10.51 8.07 26.52
N TRP A 26 9.52 8.31 27.30
CA TRP A 26 8.36 7.42 27.39
C TRP A 26 7.65 7.23 26.06
N LYS A 27 7.67 8.22 25.16
CA LYS A 27 7.04 8.12 23.82
C LYS A 27 7.71 7.05 22.96
N ASN A 28 9.03 6.90 23.06
CA ASN A 28 9.76 5.87 22.32
C ASN A 28 9.49 4.47 22.90
N ILE A 29 9.30 4.35 24.21
CA ILE A 29 8.84 3.08 24.81
C ILE A 29 7.48 2.69 24.22
N VAL A 30 6.56 3.65 24.06
CA VAL A 30 5.27 3.41 23.40
C VAL A 30 5.47 2.95 21.96
N MET A 31 6.37 3.58 21.20
CA MET A 31 6.65 3.17 19.82
C MET A 31 7.28 1.77 19.73
N ILE A 32 8.16 1.41 20.66
CA ILE A 32 8.73 0.05 20.77
C ILE A 32 7.61 -0.97 21.03
N LEU A 33 6.67 -0.66 21.93
CA LEU A 33 5.51 -1.53 22.19
C LEU A 33 4.63 -1.66 20.95
N ILE A 34 4.40 -0.57 20.22
CA ILE A 34 3.68 -0.60 18.93
C ILE A 34 4.42 -1.50 17.94
N ALA A 35 5.75 -1.38 17.82
CA ALA A 35 6.55 -2.24 16.96
C ALA A 35 6.41 -3.72 17.33
N PHE A 36 6.41 -4.08 18.62
CA PHE A 36 6.18 -5.45 19.07
C PHE A 36 4.77 -5.95 18.74
N VAL A 37 3.75 -5.11 18.88
CA VAL A 37 2.37 -5.46 18.46
C VAL A 37 2.31 -5.71 16.96
N LEU A 38 2.94 -4.86 16.13
CA LEU A 38 3.00 -5.05 14.68
C LEU A 38 3.77 -6.33 14.32
N LEU A 39 4.88 -6.63 14.98
CA LEU A 39 5.60 -7.90 14.80
C LEU A 39 4.72 -9.10 15.16
N TYR A 40 3.99 -9.03 16.27
CA TYR A 40 3.05 -10.09 16.65
C TYR A 40 1.95 -10.28 15.58
N LEU A 41 1.39 -9.20 15.05
CA LEU A 41 0.40 -9.27 13.98
C LEU A 41 0.98 -9.87 12.70
N GLY A 42 2.19 -9.48 12.32
CA GLY A 42 2.88 -10.02 11.13
C GLY A 42 3.23 -11.49 11.29
N ILE A 43 3.85 -11.87 12.41
CA ILE A 43 4.39 -13.23 12.62
C ILE A 43 3.30 -14.21 13.05
N ALA A 44 2.57 -13.91 14.13
CA ALA A 44 1.61 -14.84 14.72
C ALA A 44 0.27 -14.85 14.00
N LYS A 45 -0.22 -13.67 13.55
CA LYS A 45 -1.48 -13.53 12.83
C LYS A 45 -1.32 -13.60 11.31
N LYS A 46 -0.10 -13.60 10.80
CA LYS A 46 0.24 -13.65 9.36
C LYS A 46 -0.39 -12.51 8.56
N PHE A 47 -0.51 -11.33 9.17
CA PHE A 47 -1.01 -10.12 8.54
C PHE A 47 0.09 -9.52 7.68
N GLU A 48 -0.01 -9.71 6.36
CA GLU A 48 0.93 -9.18 5.35
C GLU A 48 2.41 -9.28 5.81
N PRO A 49 2.89 -10.50 6.16
CA PRO A 49 4.14 -10.68 6.91
C PRO A 49 5.36 -10.11 6.20
N LEU A 50 5.36 -10.12 4.86
CA LEU A 50 6.50 -9.64 4.05
C LEU A 50 6.77 -8.14 4.25
N LEU A 51 5.73 -7.35 4.44
CA LEU A 51 5.84 -5.90 4.63
C LEU A 51 5.75 -5.51 6.09
N LEU A 52 4.76 -6.05 6.82
CA LEU A 52 4.50 -5.62 8.19
C LEU A 52 5.66 -5.94 9.13
N CYS A 53 6.35 -7.07 8.96
CA CYS A 53 7.53 -7.40 9.76
C CYS A 53 8.69 -6.42 9.49
N GLY A 54 8.92 -6.05 8.23
CA GLY A 54 9.95 -5.08 7.87
C GLY A 54 9.64 -3.68 8.42
N ILE A 55 8.38 -3.22 8.28
CA ILE A 55 7.92 -1.93 8.82
C ILE A 55 8.06 -1.92 10.35
N ALA A 56 7.60 -2.96 11.02
CA ALA A 56 7.70 -3.06 12.48
C ALA A 56 9.14 -3.06 12.98
N PHE A 57 10.02 -3.78 12.28
CA PHE A 57 11.43 -3.84 12.66
C PHE A 57 12.16 -2.52 12.36
N GLY A 58 11.83 -1.86 11.25
CA GLY A 58 12.33 -0.50 10.95
C GLY A 58 11.90 0.52 12.01
N CYS A 59 10.64 0.48 12.44
CA CYS A 59 10.13 1.29 13.55
C CYS A 59 10.87 0.99 14.86
N LEU A 60 11.13 -0.28 15.16
CA LEU A 60 11.91 -0.66 16.34
C LEU A 60 13.31 -0.06 16.30
N LEU A 61 14.03 -0.23 15.17
CA LEU A 61 15.40 0.25 15.02
C LEU A 61 15.51 1.77 15.11
N SER A 62 14.62 2.52 14.49
CA SER A 62 14.65 3.98 14.53
C SER A 62 14.36 4.52 15.93
N ASN A 63 13.39 3.95 16.64
CA ASN A 63 13.05 4.37 18.01
C ASN A 63 14.05 3.88 19.06
N LEU A 64 14.85 2.86 18.78
CA LEU A 64 15.99 2.49 19.61
C LEU A 64 17.19 3.40 19.33
N SER A 65 17.56 3.62 18.07
CA SER A 65 18.78 4.37 17.71
C SER A 65 18.68 5.88 18.00
N TYR A 66 17.53 6.48 17.77
CA TYR A 66 17.28 7.89 18.04
C TYR A 66 17.51 8.26 19.52
N PHE A 67 17.25 7.29 20.41
CA PHE A 67 17.29 7.46 21.85
C PHE A 67 18.69 7.46 22.45
N ILE A 68 19.60 6.67 21.85
CA ILE A 68 20.91 6.41 22.43
C ILE A 68 21.88 7.58 22.18
N GLY A 69 21.38 8.68 21.58
CA GLY A 69 22.23 9.86 21.29
C GLY A 69 23.36 9.51 20.31
N MET A 70 23.13 8.56 19.41
CA MET A 70 24.17 8.09 18.48
C MET A 70 24.63 9.18 17.49
N GLY A 71 23.94 10.33 17.46
CA GLY A 71 24.33 11.47 16.61
C GLY A 71 24.57 11.02 15.16
N ALA A 72 25.75 11.31 14.63
CA ALA A 72 26.15 10.94 13.28
C ALA A 72 26.18 9.43 12.98
N ASN A 73 26.02 8.55 13.97
CA ASN A 73 25.96 7.10 13.81
C ASN A 73 24.54 6.53 13.95
N ALA A 74 23.50 7.38 14.00
CA ALA A 74 22.13 6.90 14.00
C ALA A 74 21.79 6.17 12.68
N LEU A 75 20.90 5.19 12.75
CA LEU A 75 20.46 4.48 11.56
C LEU A 75 19.51 5.30 10.68
N TYR A 76 18.77 6.23 11.29
CA TYR A 76 17.82 7.13 10.65
C TYR A 76 17.88 8.51 11.28
N HIS A 77 17.90 9.56 10.48
CA HIS A 77 18.06 10.97 10.87
C HIS A 77 16.83 11.78 10.41
N PRO A 78 15.78 11.91 11.22
CA PRO A 78 14.60 12.68 10.85
C PRO A 78 14.93 14.12 10.42
N GLU A 79 15.88 14.76 11.09
CA GLU A 79 16.33 16.13 10.86
C GLU A 79 16.89 16.37 9.45
N LEU A 80 17.55 15.35 8.85
CA LEU A 80 18.02 15.44 7.47
C LEU A 80 16.86 15.52 6.49
N TRP A 81 15.81 14.77 6.75
CA TRP A 81 14.61 14.73 5.91
C TRP A 81 13.71 15.95 6.12
N GLU A 82 13.66 16.51 7.33
CA GLU A 82 13.03 17.80 7.61
C GLU A 82 13.74 18.92 6.84
N ALA A 83 15.07 19.00 6.91
CA ALA A 83 15.84 19.97 6.14
C ALA A 83 15.71 19.79 4.62
N PHE A 84 15.59 18.55 4.15
CA PHE A 84 15.34 18.25 2.73
C PHE A 84 13.96 18.75 2.24
N LEU A 85 12.97 18.80 3.11
CA LEU A 85 11.60 19.22 2.79
C LEU A 85 11.35 20.71 3.04
N ASP A 86 12.16 21.36 3.86
CA ASP A 86 12.02 22.77 4.19
C ASP A 86 12.53 23.66 3.04
N SER A 87 11.65 24.37 2.39
CA SER A 87 11.98 25.29 1.29
C SER A 87 12.88 26.47 1.71
N THR A 88 13.01 26.71 3.03
CA THR A 88 13.90 27.75 3.56
C THR A 88 15.30 27.22 3.90
N SER A 89 15.47 25.90 3.92
CA SER A 89 16.74 25.25 4.19
C SER A 89 17.70 25.36 2.99
N PRO A 90 19.01 25.59 3.24
CA PRO A 90 20.03 25.51 2.19
C PRO A 90 20.18 24.10 1.60
N TYR A 91 19.60 23.08 2.25
CA TYR A 91 19.62 21.70 1.84
C TYR A 91 18.33 21.21 1.22
N TYR A 92 17.42 22.16 0.85
CA TYR A 92 16.17 21.84 0.19
C TYR A 92 16.39 21.00 -1.06
N HIS A 93 15.76 19.84 -1.11
CA HIS A 93 15.89 18.84 -2.18
C HIS A 93 17.33 18.39 -2.51
N SER A 94 18.26 18.53 -1.57
CA SER A 94 19.67 18.12 -1.74
C SER A 94 19.90 16.67 -1.35
N TYR A 95 19.80 15.75 -2.32
CA TYR A 95 20.20 14.34 -2.11
C TYR A 95 21.69 14.19 -1.77
N GLY A 96 22.56 15.07 -2.28
CA GLY A 96 23.99 15.07 -1.95
C GLY A 96 24.24 15.28 -0.46
N HIS A 97 23.50 16.20 0.18
CA HIS A 97 23.58 16.41 1.61
C HIS A 97 23.09 15.17 2.39
N ILE A 98 21.98 14.57 1.98
CA ILE A 98 21.51 13.32 2.57
C ILE A 98 22.60 12.25 2.49
N MET A 99 23.13 11.97 1.29
CA MET A 99 24.11 10.90 1.09
C MET A 99 25.42 11.08 1.87
N SER A 100 25.81 12.32 2.17
CA SER A 100 27.04 12.61 2.93
C SER A 100 26.87 12.44 4.43
N ASN A 101 25.63 12.46 4.95
CA ASN A 101 25.33 12.47 6.39
C ASN A 101 24.36 11.35 6.81
N CYS A 102 23.94 10.47 5.89
CA CYS A 102 22.89 9.49 6.13
C CYS A 102 23.38 8.25 6.90
N GLY A 103 22.49 7.67 7.70
CA GLY A 103 22.59 6.32 8.20
C GLY A 103 22.07 5.29 7.20
N LEU A 104 22.12 4.02 7.58
CA LEU A 104 21.69 2.91 6.69
C LEU A 104 20.22 3.03 6.26
N LEU A 105 19.33 3.37 7.19
CA LEU A 105 17.89 3.45 6.88
C LEU A 105 17.53 4.71 6.10
N ASP A 106 18.28 5.81 6.28
CA ASP A 106 18.17 6.99 5.43
C ASP A 106 18.56 6.66 3.98
N PHE A 107 19.65 5.91 3.80
CA PHE A 107 20.08 5.47 2.47
C PHE A 107 19.01 4.64 1.77
N PHE A 108 18.38 3.72 2.47
CA PHE A 108 17.24 2.98 1.90
C PHE A 108 16.05 3.91 1.62
N TYR A 109 15.80 4.90 2.49
CA TYR A 109 14.68 5.81 2.31
C TYR A 109 14.82 6.70 1.07
N ILE A 110 16.03 6.96 0.57
CA ILE A 110 16.24 7.65 -0.72
C ILE A 110 15.45 6.98 -1.84
N GLY A 111 15.48 5.65 -1.93
CA GLY A 111 14.74 4.91 -2.96
C GLY A 111 13.22 5.00 -2.81
N VAL A 112 12.70 5.17 -1.58
CA VAL A 112 11.30 5.47 -1.32
C VAL A 112 10.97 6.88 -1.78
N LYS A 113 11.74 7.88 -1.33
CA LYS A 113 11.52 9.30 -1.62
C LYS A 113 11.64 9.62 -3.11
N ALA A 114 12.57 8.96 -3.80
CA ALA A 114 12.70 9.06 -5.26
C ALA A 114 11.57 8.34 -6.03
N GLY A 115 10.74 7.52 -5.36
CA GLY A 115 9.66 6.76 -6.00
C GLY A 115 10.14 5.50 -6.72
N ILE A 116 11.41 5.07 -6.51
CA ILE A 116 11.99 3.91 -7.18
C ILE A 116 11.33 2.62 -6.68
N TYR A 117 11.27 2.41 -5.38
CA TYR A 117 10.76 1.16 -4.82
C TYR A 117 9.28 0.91 -5.11
N PRO A 118 8.36 1.87 -4.93
CA PRO A 118 6.97 1.67 -5.33
C PRO A 118 6.81 1.28 -6.80
N SER A 119 7.56 1.92 -7.70
CA SER A 119 7.53 1.61 -9.13
C SER A 119 8.04 0.19 -9.44
N LEU A 120 9.15 -0.24 -8.80
CA LEU A 120 9.67 -1.60 -8.96
C LEU A 120 8.75 -2.67 -8.37
N ILE A 121 8.05 -2.38 -7.26
CA ILE A 121 7.00 -3.27 -6.74
C ILE A 121 5.88 -3.41 -7.76
N PHE A 122 5.45 -2.32 -8.40
CA PHE A 122 4.47 -2.40 -9.49
C PHE A 122 4.93 -3.26 -10.67
N MET A 123 6.22 -3.24 -11.01
CA MET A 123 6.79 -4.15 -12.00
C MET A 123 6.66 -5.62 -11.57
N GLY A 124 6.99 -5.93 -10.32
CA GLY A 124 6.80 -7.27 -9.76
C GLY A 124 5.34 -7.70 -9.75
N VAL A 125 4.43 -6.82 -9.31
CA VAL A 125 2.98 -7.06 -9.34
C VAL A 125 2.50 -7.32 -10.77
N GLY A 126 2.97 -6.54 -11.76
CA GLY A 126 2.65 -6.74 -13.18
C GLY A 126 3.09 -8.11 -13.69
N ALA A 127 4.32 -8.53 -13.33
CA ALA A 127 4.85 -9.84 -13.68
C ALA A 127 4.09 -11.00 -13.02
N MET A 128 3.53 -10.80 -11.81
CA MET A 128 2.71 -11.79 -11.12
C MET A 128 1.26 -11.84 -11.63
N THR A 129 0.78 -10.76 -12.23
CA THR A 129 -0.65 -10.56 -12.54
C THR A 129 -1.02 -11.17 -13.90
N ASP A 130 -2.07 -12.00 -13.92
CA ASP A 130 -2.74 -12.44 -15.15
C ASP A 130 -3.92 -11.49 -15.47
N PHE A 131 -3.78 -10.71 -16.53
CA PHE A 131 -4.86 -9.84 -17.02
C PHE A 131 -5.89 -10.57 -17.90
N GLY A 132 -5.73 -11.87 -18.16
CA GLY A 132 -6.67 -12.68 -18.92
C GLY A 132 -8.12 -12.55 -18.42
N PRO A 133 -8.41 -12.66 -17.12
CA PRO A 133 -9.77 -12.46 -16.59
C PRO A 133 -10.36 -11.08 -16.89
N LEU A 134 -9.55 -10.03 -16.90
CA LEU A 134 -9.98 -8.67 -17.26
C LEU A 134 -10.27 -8.58 -18.78
N LEU A 135 -9.37 -9.12 -19.60
CA LEU A 135 -9.52 -9.15 -21.05
C LEU A 135 -10.73 -9.98 -21.50
N SER A 136 -11.01 -11.09 -20.80
CA SER A 136 -12.18 -11.93 -21.10
C SER A 136 -13.50 -11.24 -20.78
N ASN A 137 -13.53 -10.32 -19.79
CA ASN A 137 -14.70 -9.53 -19.42
C ASN A 137 -14.31 -8.07 -19.13
N PRO A 138 -14.13 -7.22 -20.15
CA PRO A 138 -13.72 -5.82 -19.98
C PRO A 138 -14.67 -4.98 -19.13
N LYS A 139 -15.94 -5.39 -18.99
CA LYS A 139 -16.91 -4.71 -18.11
C LYS A 139 -16.47 -4.73 -16.64
N SER A 140 -15.59 -5.64 -16.26
CA SER A 140 -15.01 -5.68 -14.91
C SER A 140 -14.16 -4.45 -14.57
N LEU A 141 -13.68 -3.68 -15.56
CA LEU A 141 -13.07 -2.36 -15.34
C LEU A 141 -14.00 -1.42 -14.57
N LEU A 142 -15.30 -1.46 -14.86
CA LEU A 142 -16.29 -0.64 -14.16
C LEU A 142 -16.39 -0.97 -12.66
N LEU A 143 -16.14 -2.22 -12.28
CA LEU A 143 -16.14 -2.63 -10.86
C LEU A 143 -14.89 -2.14 -10.14
N GLY A 144 -13.73 -2.17 -10.80
CA GLY A 144 -12.51 -1.56 -10.28
C GLY A 144 -12.66 -0.04 -10.11
N ALA A 145 -13.25 0.63 -11.11
CA ALA A 145 -13.54 2.07 -11.04
C ALA A 145 -14.54 2.40 -9.92
N ALA A 146 -15.61 1.62 -9.77
CA ALA A 146 -16.61 1.80 -8.70
C ALA A 146 -16.00 1.65 -7.30
N ALA A 147 -15.02 0.77 -7.14
CA ALA A 147 -14.31 0.60 -5.87
C ALA A 147 -13.44 1.81 -5.52
N GLN A 148 -13.02 2.65 -6.48
CA GLN A 148 -12.28 3.89 -6.17
C GLN A 148 -13.16 4.95 -5.48
N LEU A 149 -14.46 4.74 -5.33
CA LEU A 149 -15.33 5.63 -4.56
C LEU A 149 -14.79 5.90 -3.15
N GLY A 150 -14.18 4.90 -2.51
CA GLY A 150 -13.59 5.06 -1.19
C GLY A 150 -12.40 6.03 -1.16
N VAL A 151 -11.63 6.14 -2.24
CA VAL A 151 -10.54 7.12 -2.37
C VAL A 151 -11.10 8.54 -2.26
N PHE A 152 -12.14 8.85 -3.03
CA PHE A 152 -12.72 10.19 -3.05
C PHE A 152 -13.48 10.51 -1.76
N VAL A 153 -14.21 9.55 -1.18
CA VAL A 153 -14.90 9.75 0.10
C VAL A 153 -13.90 9.99 1.23
N ALA A 154 -12.79 9.26 1.27
CA ALA A 154 -11.73 9.49 2.25
C ALA A 154 -11.04 10.85 2.04
N PHE A 155 -10.80 11.25 0.79
CA PHE A 155 -10.29 12.57 0.47
C PHE A 155 -11.18 13.67 1.05
N PHE A 156 -12.47 13.66 0.74
CA PHE A 156 -13.41 14.64 1.28
C PHE A 156 -13.51 14.57 2.81
N GLY A 157 -13.51 13.36 3.39
CA GLY A 157 -13.48 13.18 4.84
C GLY A 157 -12.24 13.80 5.49
N ALA A 158 -11.07 13.66 4.87
CA ALA A 158 -9.83 14.26 5.35
C ALA A 158 -9.87 15.79 5.28
N VAL A 159 -10.40 16.36 4.19
CA VAL A 159 -10.60 17.82 4.07
C VAL A 159 -11.52 18.33 5.19
N LEU A 160 -12.63 17.64 5.46
CA LEU A 160 -13.56 17.99 6.54
C LEU A 160 -12.93 17.88 7.94
N LEU A 161 -11.93 17.02 8.12
CA LEU A 161 -11.17 16.88 9.37
C LEU A 161 -10.04 17.90 9.52
N GLY A 162 -9.88 18.81 8.53
CA GLY A 162 -8.93 19.93 8.56
C GLY A 162 -7.55 19.60 7.98
N PHE A 163 -7.38 18.50 7.24
CA PHE A 163 -6.16 18.22 6.50
C PHE A 163 -6.05 19.09 5.25
N THR A 164 -4.82 19.43 4.86
CA THR A 164 -4.56 20.16 3.61
C THR A 164 -4.88 19.30 2.38
N GLY A 165 -5.02 19.90 1.20
CA GLY A 165 -5.29 19.19 -0.05
C GLY A 165 -4.31 18.04 -0.32
N PRO A 166 -2.97 18.28 -0.29
CA PRO A 166 -1.97 17.24 -0.44
C PRO A 166 -2.06 16.12 0.61
N GLN A 167 -2.29 16.49 1.88
CA GLN A 167 -2.49 15.52 2.97
C GLN A 167 -3.77 14.70 2.77
N ALA A 168 -4.87 15.36 2.40
CA ALA A 168 -6.14 14.70 2.13
C ALA A 168 -6.05 13.74 0.94
N ALA A 169 -5.31 14.10 -0.12
CA ALA A 169 -5.03 13.21 -1.25
C ALA A 169 -4.25 11.96 -0.83
N SER A 170 -3.23 12.15 0.02
CA SER A 170 -2.42 11.06 0.57
C SER A 170 -3.23 10.13 1.50
N ILE A 171 -4.17 10.67 2.27
CA ILE A 171 -5.08 9.87 3.11
C ILE A 171 -6.13 9.18 2.23
N GLY A 172 -6.67 9.88 1.24
CA GLY A 172 -7.69 9.37 0.35
C GLY A 172 -7.27 8.10 -0.37
N ILE A 173 -6.04 8.05 -0.87
CA ILE A 173 -5.55 6.91 -1.66
C ILE A 173 -5.54 5.58 -0.88
N ILE A 174 -5.56 5.60 0.46
CA ILE A 174 -5.69 4.40 1.30
C ILE A 174 -6.94 3.60 0.89
N GLY A 175 -8.01 4.29 0.49
CA GLY A 175 -9.24 3.66 0.01
C GLY A 175 -9.06 2.78 -1.21
N GLY A 176 -8.04 3.00 -2.04
CA GLY A 176 -7.70 2.11 -3.14
C GLY A 176 -7.23 0.72 -2.71
N ALA A 177 -6.84 0.56 -1.44
CA ALA A 177 -6.27 -0.67 -0.87
C ALA A 177 -5.02 -1.15 -1.62
N ASP A 178 -4.15 -0.21 -1.97
CA ASP A 178 -2.91 -0.41 -2.71
C ASP A 178 -1.75 0.24 -1.95
N GLY A 179 -1.01 -0.57 -1.20
CA GLY A 179 0.07 -0.09 -0.35
C GLY A 179 1.18 0.65 -1.11
N PRO A 180 1.76 0.09 -2.17
CA PRO A 180 2.77 0.77 -2.98
C PRO A 180 2.30 2.09 -3.57
N THR A 181 1.07 2.17 -4.07
CA THR A 181 0.47 3.42 -4.56
C THR A 181 0.31 4.45 -3.44
N ALA A 182 -0.12 4.01 -2.25
CA ALA A 182 -0.26 4.90 -1.10
C ALA A 182 1.10 5.49 -0.68
N ILE A 183 2.15 4.66 -0.65
CA ILE A 183 3.52 5.13 -0.37
C ILE A 183 3.98 6.11 -1.46
N TYR A 184 3.82 5.75 -2.74
CA TYR A 184 4.26 6.59 -3.85
C TYR A 184 3.64 7.99 -3.80
N LEU A 185 2.32 8.06 -3.64
CA LEU A 185 1.61 9.33 -3.59
C LEU A 185 1.99 10.14 -2.35
N THR A 186 2.03 9.50 -1.19
CA THR A 186 2.33 10.17 0.09
C THR A 186 3.75 10.72 0.13
N THR A 187 4.74 10.01 -0.40
CA THR A 187 6.12 10.50 -0.47
C THR A 187 6.28 11.76 -1.32
N LYS A 188 5.35 11.98 -2.26
CA LYS A 188 5.34 13.18 -3.12
C LYS A 188 4.55 14.32 -2.51
N LEU A 189 3.36 14.05 -1.95
CA LEU A 189 2.40 15.06 -1.53
C LEU A 189 2.47 15.41 -0.04
N ALA A 190 2.69 14.43 0.84
CA ALA A 190 2.65 14.61 2.30
C ALA A 190 3.61 13.62 3.00
N PRO A 191 4.94 13.74 2.78
CA PRO A 191 5.92 12.78 3.29
C PRO A 191 5.92 12.67 4.81
N GLU A 192 5.50 13.69 5.54
CA GLU A 192 5.33 13.70 7.00
C GLU A 192 4.27 12.72 7.49
N LEU A 193 3.32 12.33 6.63
CA LEU A 193 2.25 11.36 6.95
C LEU A 193 2.57 9.93 6.51
N LEU A 194 3.78 9.69 5.97
CA LEU A 194 4.12 8.41 5.36
C LEU A 194 3.99 7.22 6.32
N GLY A 195 4.52 7.35 7.53
CA GLY A 195 4.45 6.30 8.54
C GLY A 195 3.01 5.89 8.89
N PRO A 196 2.15 6.82 9.33
CA PRO A 196 0.74 6.55 9.59
C PRO A 196 -0.03 5.96 8.40
N ILE A 197 0.19 6.50 7.19
CA ILE A 197 -0.49 6.04 5.97
C ILE A 197 -0.04 4.62 5.59
N ALA A 198 1.26 4.33 5.68
CA ALA A 198 1.77 3.00 5.37
C ALA A 198 1.18 1.94 6.31
N ILE A 199 1.17 2.19 7.64
CA ILE A 199 0.53 1.27 8.59
C ILE A 199 -0.95 1.09 8.27
N ALA A 200 -1.68 2.18 8.05
CA ALA A 200 -3.09 2.09 7.73
C ALA A 200 -3.30 1.23 6.47
N ALA A 201 -2.62 1.53 5.37
CA ALA A 201 -2.78 0.83 4.09
C ALA A 201 -2.49 -0.68 4.22
N TYR A 202 -1.36 -1.07 4.82
CA TYR A 202 -1.00 -2.49 4.93
C TYR A 202 -1.80 -3.24 5.99
N SER A 203 -2.15 -2.60 7.12
CA SER A 203 -2.99 -3.23 8.13
C SER A 203 -4.39 -3.54 7.60
N TYR A 204 -4.98 -2.64 6.80
CA TYR A 204 -6.32 -2.89 6.25
C TYR A 204 -6.32 -3.94 5.15
N MET A 205 -5.27 -4.04 4.36
CA MET A 205 -5.11 -5.15 3.41
C MET A 205 -5.17 -6.50 4.13
N ALA A 206 -4.52 -6.61 5.28
CA ALA A 206 -4.57 -7.82 6.11
C ALA A 206 -5.96 -8.09 6.73
N LEU A 207 -6.76 -7.05 6.97
CA LEU A 207 -8.10 -7.16 7.55
C LEU A 207 -9.21 -7.43 6.51
N ILE A 208 -8.88 -7.51 5.22
CA ILE A 208 -9.84 -7.81 4.13
C ILE A 208 -10.75 -9.00 4.45
N PRO A 209 -10.23 -10.17 4.91
CA PRO A 209 -11.08 -11.31 5.22
C PRO A 209 -12.08 -11.08 6.37
N LEU A 210 -11.85 -10.06 7.19
CA LEU A 210 -12.73 -9.69 8.31
C LEU A 210 -13.73 -8.59 7.90
N ILE A 211 -13.29 -7.62 7.11
CA ILE A 211 -14.08 -6.42 6.76
C ILE A 211 -15.06 -6.71 5.62
N GLN A 212 -14.61 -7.37 4.56
CA GLN A 212 -15.43 -7.57 3.36
C GLN A 212 -16.64 -8.50 3.56
N PRO A 213 -16.55 -9.68 4.22
CA PRO A 213 -17.68 -10.60 4.29
C PRO A 213 -18.93 -10.03 4.97
N PRO A 214 -18.88 -9.27 6.09
CA PRO A 214 -20.05 -8.58 6.64
C PRO A 214 -20.69 -7.61 5.66
N ILE A 215 -19.90 -6.79 4.97
CA ILE A 215 -20.38 -5.81 3.98
C ILE A 215 -21.04 -6.53 2.79
N MET A 216 -20.43 -7.61 2.29
CA MET A 216 -20.99 -8.44 1.22
C MET A 216 -22.37 -8.99 1.60
N LYS A 217 -22.51 -9.49 2.83
CA LYS A 217 -23.79 -10.02 3.33
C LYS A 217 -24.85 -8.94 3.46
N LEU A 218 -24.47 -7.74 3.91
CA LEU A 218 -25.36 -6.61 4.08
C LEU A 218 -25.88 -6.08 2.74
N MET A 219 -25.00 -6.00 1.72
CA MET A 219 -25.29 -5.37 0.45
C MET A 219 -25.94 -6.31 -0.58
N THR A 220 -25.93 -7.64 -0.35
CA THR A 220 -26.44 -8.62 -1.30
C THR A 220 -27.42 -9.58 -0.67
N THR A 221 -28.39 -10.05 -1.46
CA THR A 221 -29.34 -11.09 -1.02
C THR A 221 -28.74 -12.48 -1.20
N GLU A 222 -29.30 -13.48 -0.51
CA GLU A 222 -28.85 -14.87 -0.65
C GLU A 222 -29.02 -15.38 -2.10
N LYS A 223 -30.12 -14.99 -2.78
CA LYS A 223 -30.35 -15.31 -4.19
C LYS A 223 -29.21 -14.80 -5.08
N MET A 224 -28.75 -13.57 -4.86
CA MET A 224 -27.65 -12.97 -5.61
C MET A 224 -26.33 -13.72 -5.37
N ARG A 225 -26.05 -14.11 -4.12
CA ARG A 225 -24.82 -14.83 -3.74
C ARG A 225 -24.73 -16.24 -4.32
N LYS A 226 -25.86 -16.88 -4.61
CA LYS A 226 -25.94 -18.22 -5.18
C LYS A 226 -25.73 -18.24 -6.71
N VAL A 227 -25.69 -17.11 -7.38
CA VAL A 227 -25.54 -17.04 -8.84
C VAL A 227 -24.23 -17.69 -9.28
N LYS A 228 -24.35 -18.70 -10.15
CA LYS A 228 -23.21 -19.34 -10.80
C LYS A 228 -22.91 -18.60 -12.09
N MET A 229 -21.66 -18.17 -12.24
CA MET A 229 -21.22 -17.50 -13.46
C MET A 229 -20.78 -18.53 -14.52
N VAL A 230 -21.03 -18.18 -15.77
CA VAL A 230 -20.61 -18.98 -16.93
C VAL A 230 -19.13 -18.78 -17.16
N GLN A 231 -18.45 -19.81 -17.67
CA GLN A 231 -17.03 -19.75 -18.02
C GLN A 231 -16.74 -18.55 -18.95
N SER A 232 -15.68 -17.82 -18.63
CA SER A 232 -15.23 -16.70 -19.46
C SER A 232 -14.66 -17.17 -20.79
N ARG A 233 -14.65 -16.31 -21.81
CA ARG A 233 -14.00 -16.61 -23.09
C ARG A 233 -12.50 -16.80 -22.91
N GLU A 234 -11.92 -17.61 -23.76
CA GLU A 234 -10.46 -17.70 -23.88
C GLU A 234 -9.88 -16.42 -24.49
N VAL A 235 -8.74 -15.99 -23.98
CA VAL A 235 -8.02 -14.81 -24.43
C VAL A 235 -6.80 -15.25 -25.23
N SER A 236 -6.64 -14.71 -26.42
CA SER A 236 -5.51 -15.05 -27.30
C SER A 236 -4.18 -14.52 -26.75
N LYS A 237 -3.07 -15.17 -27.09
CA LYS A 237 -1.71 -14.72 -26.72
C LYS A 237 -1.43 -13.30 -27.23
N THR A 238 -1.89 -12.98 -28.44
CA THR A 238 -1.73 -11.63 -29.02
C THR A 238 -2.44 -10.57 -28.20
N GLU A 239 -3.68 -10.82 -27.76
CA GLU A 239 -4.41 -9.89 -26.87
C GLU A 239 -3.64 -9.64 -25.58
N LYS A 240 -3.08 -10.71 -24.97
CA LYS A 240 -2.32 -10.61 -23.73
C LYS A 240 -1.01 -9.81 -23.89
N ILE A 241 -0.34 -9.92 -25.02
CA ILE A 241 0.91 -9.16 -25.31
C ILE A 241 0.61 -7.70 -25.65
N LEU A 242 -0.44 -7.44 -26.43
CA LEU A 242 -0.79 -6.07 -26.83
C LEU A 242 -1.41 -5.25 -25.69
N PHE A 243 -2.10 -5.88 -24.76
CA PHE A 243 -2.79 -5.21 -23.67
C PHE A 243 -1.87 -4.29 -22.85
N PRO A 244 -0.74 -4.74 -22.29
CA PRO A 244 0.13 -3.87 -21.50
C PRO A 244 0.69 -2.70 -22.30
N VAL A 245 1.00 -2.89 -23.58
CA VAL A 245 1.52 -1.82 -24.44
C VAL A 245 0.44 -0.77 -24.70
N VAL A 246 -0.77 -1.21 -25.05
CA VAL A 246 -1.91 -0.31 -25.32
C VAL A 246 -2.32 0.46 -24.06
N VAL A 247 -2.45 -0.23 -22.92
CA VAL A 247 -2.83 0.41 -21.66
C VAL A 247 -1.77 1.40 -21.21
N ALA A 248 -0.48 1.04 -21.23
CA ALA A 248 0.60 1.95 -20.87
C ALA A 248 0.56 3.21 -21.76
N THR A 249 0.51 3.02 -23.09
CA THR A 249 0.49 4.13 -24.04
C THR A 249 -0.70 5.06 -23.81
N PHE A 250 -1.91 4.50 -23.74
CA PHE A 250 -3.13 5.29 -23.60
C PHE A 250 -3.21 6.02 -22.26
N VAL A 251 -2.94 5.32 -21.15
CA VAL A 251 -3.06 5.91 -19.81
C VAL A 251 -1.98 6.96 -19.55
N ILE A 252 -0.75 6.73 -19.99
CA ILE A 252 0.36 7.69 -19.80
C ILE A 252 0.16 8.93 -20.66
N LEU A 253 -0.36 8.79 -21.90
CA LEU A 253 -0.70 9.94 -22.73
C LEU A 253 -1.85 10.77 -22.13
N LEU A 254 -2.80 10.13 -21.48
CA LEU A 254 -3.91 10.80 -20.81
C LEU A 254 -3.48 11.47 -19.49
N LEU A 255 -2.67 10.78 -18.70
CA LEU A 255 -2.20 11.22 -17.38
C LEU A 255 -0.70 10.90 -17.23
N PRO A 256 0.21 11.79 -17.66
CA PRO A 256 1.66 11.56 -17.61
C PRO A 256 2.20 11.23 -16.21
N SER A 257 1.58 11.75 -15.17
CA SER A 257 1.93 11.47 -13.76
C SER A 257 1.80 10.00 -13.35
N THR A 258 1.06 9.18 -14.12
CA THR A 258 0.92 7.74 -13.89
C THR A 258 2.10 6.92 -14.42
N ALA A 259 2.98 7.52 -15.24
CA ALA A 259 4.03 6.82 -15.96
C ALA A 259 4.91 5.89 -15.09
N PRO A 260 5.37 6.29 -13.89
CA PRO A 260 6.19 5.40 -13.06
C PRO A 260 5.44 4.14 -12.61
N LEU A 261 4.17 4.27 -12.19
CA LEU A 261 3.38 3.15 -11.67
C LEU A 261 2.82 2.29 -12.80
N ILE A 262 2.06 2.88 -13.72
CA ILE A 262 1.45 2.15 -14.85
C ILE A 262 2.50 1.62 -15.81
N GLY A 263 3.54 2.41 -16.10
CA GLY A 263 4.64 1.96 -16.97
C GLY A 263 5.34 0.73 -16.42
N CYS A 264 5.70 0.72 -15.13
CA CYS A 264 6.33 -0.43 -14.50
C CYS A 264 5.37 -1.63 -14.38
N LEU A 265 4.10 -1.42 -14.04
CA LEU A 265 3.09 -2.48 -13.99
C LEU A 265 2.96 -3.19 -15.35
N MET A 266 2.83 -2.41 -16.41
CA MET A 266 2.66 -2.94 -17.76
C MET A 266 3.94 -3.55 -18.31
N LEU A 267 5.12 -3.01 -17.96
CA LEU A 267 6.40 -3.61 -18.31
C LEU A 267 6.57 -4.99 -17.67
N GLY A 268 6.27 -5.12 -16.37
CA GLY A 268 6.30 -6.41 -15.69
C GLY A 268 5.35 -7.43 -16.32
N ASN A 269 4.14 -7.00 -16.68
CA ASN A 269 3.19 -7.87 -17.36
C ASN A 269 3.65 -8.26 -18.76
N LEU A 270 4.26 -7.35 -19.50
CA LEU A 270 4.84 -7.67 -20.82
C LEU A 270 5.95 -8.73 -20.70
N PHE A 271 6.82 -8.66 -19.67
CA PHE A 271 7.83 -9.68 -19.40
C PHE A 271 7.22 -11.08 -19.22
N ARG A 272 6.07 -11.17 -18.61
CA ARG A 272 5.33 -12.42 -18.39
C ARG A 272 4.70 -12.94 -19.69
N GLU A 273 3.98 -12.08 -20.42
CA GLU A 273 3.11 -12.52 -21.51
C GLU A 273 3.81 -12.71 -22.85
N CYS A 274 4.97 -12.08 -23.07
CA CYS A 274 5.68 -12.19 -24.36
C CYS A 274 6.34 -13.55 -24.56
N GLY A 275 6.68 -14.29 -23.49
CA GLY A 275 7.23 -15.65 -23.55
C GLY A 275 8.67 -15.75 -24.04
N VAL A 276 9.37 -14.61 -24.16
CA VAL A 276 10.79 -14.55 -24.54
C VAL A 276 11.66 -13.93 -23.45
N THR A 277 11.05 -13.46 -22.38
CA THR A 277 11.69 -12.81 -21.22
C THR A 277 11.36 -13.49 -19.89
N ASP A 278 11.14 -14.81 -19.89
CA ASP A 278 10.75 -15.57 -18.70
C ASP A 278 11.72 -15.37 -17.53
N ARG A 279 13.03 -15.26 -17.81
CA ARG A 279 14.04 -14.99 -16.79
C ARG A 279 13.87 -13.61 -16.13
N LEU A 280 13.48 -12.57 -16.88
CA LEU A 280 13.19 -11.24 -16.33
C LEU A 280 11.91 -11.25 -15.54
N SER A 281 10.88 -11.95 -16.04
CA SER A 281 9.62 -12.16 -15.33
C SER A 281 9.85 -12.85 -13.99
N ASP A 282 10.61 -13.94 -13.96
CA ASP A 282 10.97 -14.65 -12.72
C ASP A 282 11.74 -13.76 -11.75
N THR A 283 12.74 -13.03 -12.22
CA THR A 283 13.52 -12.11 -11.39
C THR A 283 12.63 -11.00 -10.81
N ALA A 284 11.73 -10.42 -11.61
CA ALA A 284 10.83 -9.36 -11.17
C ALA A 284 9.85 -9.83 -10.10
N GLN A 285 9.30 -11.04 -10.27
CA GLN A 285 8.32 -11.62 -9.33
C GLN A 285 8.94 -12.04 -7.99
N ASN A 286 10.19 -12.49 -8.00
CA ASN A 286 10.84 -13.13 -6.85
C ASN A 286 11.97 -12.25 -6.29
N ALA A 287 13.15 -12.25 -6.90
CA ALA A 287 14.34 -11.63 -6.33
C ALA A 287 14.18 -10.10 -6.18
N LEU A 288 13.79 -9.41 -7.25
CA LEU A 288 13.62 -7.96 -7.24
C LEU A 288 12.54 -7.54 -6.25
N MET A 289 11.38 -8.19 -6.31
CA MET A 289 10.26 -7.90 -5.41
C MET A 289 10.66 -8.05 -3.94
N ASN A 290 11.37 -9.13 -3.59
CA ASN A 290 11.80 -9.39 -2.22
C ASN A 290 12.84 -8.38 -1.73
N ILE A 291 13.85 -8.06 -2.55
CA ILE A 291 14.88 -7.07 -2.21
C ILE A 291 14.26 -5.70 -1.98
N VAL A 292 13.43 -5.26 -2.93
CA VAL A 292 12.77 -3.95 -2.86
C VAL A 292 11.81 -3.89 -1.66
N THR A 293 11.11 -4.97 -1.36
CA THR A 293 10.23 -5.06 -0.19
C THR A 293 11.00 -4.91 1.11
N ILE A 294 12.19 -5.52 1.25
CA ILE A 294 13.04 -5.37 2.42
C ILE A 294 13.42 -3.90 2.61
N PHE A 295 13.95 -3.25 1.57
CA PHE A 295 14.40 -1.86 1.65
C PHE A 295 13.24 -0.90 1.90
N LEU A 296 12.13 -1.06 1.19
CA LEU A 296 10.96 -0.22 1.37
C LEU A 296 10.36 -0.38 2.76
N ALA A 297 10.12 -1.61 3.20
CA ALA A 297 9.45 -1.86 4.48
C ALA A 297 10.27 -1.35 5.66
N THR A 298 11.58 -1.63 5.69
CA THR A 298 12.44 -1.19 6.78
C THR A 298 12.60 0.32 6.83
N SER A 299 12.78 0.98 5.68
CA SER A 299 12.94 2.43 5.64
C SER A 299 11.64 3.19 5.90
N VAL A 300 10.49 2.69 5.41
CA VAL A 300 9.18 3.27 5.75
C VAL A 300 8.90 3.09 7.24
N GLY A 301 9.23 1.93 7.82
CA GLY A 301 9.16 1.71 9.26
C GLY A 301 10.01 2.70 10.05
N ALA A 302 11.19 3.04 9.54
CA ALA A 302 12.08 4.00 10.18
C ALA A 302 11.50 5.43 10.29
N THR A 303 10.61 5.83 9.37
CA THR A 303 9.93 7.14 9.46
C THR A 303 8.96 7.24 10.65
N MET A 304 8.64 6.11 11.29
CA MET A 304 7.73 6.04 12.43
C MET A 304 8.44 6.39 13.74
N VAL A 305 9.05 7.57 13.80
CA VAL A 305 9.61 8.11 15.04
C VAL A 305 8.50 8.65 15.94
N ALA A 306 8.72 8.59 17.25
CA ALA A 306 7.70 8.92 18.25
C ALA A 306 7.09 10.32 18.06
N GLN A 307 7.90 11.30 17.67
CA GLN A 307 7.49 12.70 17.47
C GLN A 307 6.48 12.84 16.32
N ASN A 308 6.71 12.12 15.23
CA ASN A 308 5.88 12.21 14.02
C ASN A 308 4.66 11.28 14.08
N PHE A 309 4.74 10.18 14.83
CA PHE A 309 3.70 9.17 14.87
C PHE A 309 2.68 9.33 16.00
N LEU A 310 3.13 9.68 17.21
CA LEU A 310 2.27 9.80 18.40
C LEU A 310 1.56 11.15 18.45
N ASN A 311 0.68 11.38 17.49
CA ASN A 311 -0.17 12.57 17.43
C ASN A 311 -1.63 12.21 17.11
N PHE A 312 -2.54 13.16 17.34
CA PHE A 312 -3.96 12.93 17.12
C PHE A 312 -4.31 12.72 15.63
N ASN A 313 -3.51 13.27 14.72
CA ASN A 313 -3.73 13.10 13.28
C ASN A 313 -3.51 11.65 12.84
N THR A 314 -2.56 10.92 13.45
CA THR A 314 -2.37 9.48 13.21
C THR A 314 -3.64 8.69 13.49
N ILE A 315 -4.36 8.98 14.58
CA ILE A 315 -5.62 8.31 14.92
C ILE A 315 -6.69 8.64 13.86
N LYS A 316 -6.79 9.92 13.46
CA LYS A 316 -7.72 10.34 12.40
C LYS A 316 -7.45 9.58 11.10
N ILE A 317 -6.16 9.45 10.68
CA ILE A 317 -5.76 8.74 9.47
C ILE A 317 -6.15 7.27 9.55
N ILE A 318 -5.87 6.61 10.68
CA ILE A 318 -6.22 5.21 10.89
C ILE A 318 -7.74 5.01 10.78
N VAL A 319 -8.55 5.79 11.48
CA VAL A 319 -10.01 5.65 11.44
C VAL A 319 -10.56 5.94 10.04
N LEU A 320 -10.09 7.01 9.41
CA LEU A 320 -10.55 7.41 8.09
C LEU A 320 -10.16 6.40 7.01
N GLY A 321 -8.96 5.82 7.10
CA GLY A 321 -8.51 4.77 6.20
C GLY A 321 -9.36 3.50 6.30
N LEU A 322 -9.78 3.10 7.51
CA LEU A 322 -10.69 1.98 7.72
C LEU A 322 -12.06 2.23 7.07
N ILE A 323 -12.60 3.43 7.27
CA ILE A 323 -13.86 3.86 6.65
C ILE A 323 -13.72 3.88 5.12
N ALA A 324 -12.63 4.43 4.61
CA ALA A 324 -12.33 4.47 3.18
C ALA A 324 -12.35 3.08 2.54
N PHE A 325 -11.68 2.13 3.17
CA PHE A 325 -11.62 0.75 2.71
C PHE A 325 -13.01 0.06 2.71
N ALA A 326 -13.80 0.29 3.77
CA ALA A 326 -15.16 -0.23 3.83
C ALA A 326 -16.04 0.37 2.70
N ILE A 327 -15.94 1.67 2.46
CA ILE A 327 -16.69 2.36 1.39
C ILE A 327 -16.23 1.90 0.01
N SER A 328 -14.94 1.65 -0.21
CA SER A 328 -14.45 1.06 -1.47
C SER A 328 -15.08 -0.30 -1.74
N THR A 329 -15.18 -1.14 -0.70
CA THR A 329 -15.89 -2.44 -0.82
C THR A 329 -17.36 -2.24 -1.16
N VAL A 330 -18.04 -1.27 -0.51
CA VAL A 330 -19.44 -0.91 -0.81
C VAL A 330 -19.58 -0.44 -2.26
N GLY A 331 -18.70 0.47 -2.72
CA GLY A 331 -18.70 0.99 -4.09
C GLY A 331 -18.60 -0.13 -5.14
N GLY A 332 -17.64 -1.04 -4.97
CA GLY A 332 -17.49 -2.20 -5.82
C GLY A 332 -18.71 -3.13 -5.81
N LEU A 333 -19.31 -3.37 -4.64
CA LEU A 333 -20.53 -4.18 -4.50
C LEU A 333 -21.76 -3.52 -5.13
N VAL A 334 -21.92 -2.20 -5.01
CA VAL A 334 -22.97 -1.44 -5.70
C VAL A 334 -22.84 -1.63 -7.20
N GLY A 335 -21.64 -1.45 -7.76
CA GLY A 335 -21.35 -1.76 -9.16
C GLY A 335 -21.72 -3.20 -9.52
N GLY A 336 -21.35 -4.17 -8.67
CA GLY A 336 -21.70 -5.58 -8.84
C GLY A 336 -23.21 -5.84 -8.85
N VAL A 337 -23.97 -5.18 -7.97
CA VAL A 337 -25.46 -5.28 -7.92
C VAL A 337 -26.09 -4.63 -9.16
N ILE A 338 -25.55 -3.51 -9.64
CA ILE A 338 -25.99 -2.90 -10.91
C ILE A 338 -25.77 -3.88 -12.07
N MET A 339 -24.58 -4.48 -12.15
CA MET A 339 -24.26 -5.48 -13.19
C MET A 339 -25.14 -6.73 -13.07
N TYR A 340 -25.47 -7.19 -11.86
CA TYR A 340 -26.42 -8.27 -11.64
C TYR A 340 -27.80 -7.94 -12.25
N LYS A 341 -28.31 -6.74 -11.95
CA LYS A 341 -29.62 -6.30 -12.47
C LYS A 341 -29.62 -6.15 -13.99
N THR A 342 -28.60 -5.49 -14.55
CA THR A 342 -28.50 -5.23 -16.00
C THR A 342 -28.21 -6.50 -16.82
N SER A 343 -27.60 -7.52 -16.22
CA SER A 343 -27.34 -8.80 -16.86
C SER A 343 -28.53 -9.80 -16.76
N GLY A 344 -29.64 -9.41 -16.17
CA GLY A 344 -30.76 -10.33 -15.91
C GLY A 344 -30.40 -11.43 -14.90
N GLY A 345 -29.57 -11.15 -13.93
CA GLY A 345 -29.21 -12.10 -12.86
C GLY A 345 -28.09 -13.08 -13.22
N LYS A 346 -27.32 -12.85 -14.28
CA LYS A 346 -26.25 -13.74 -14.76
C LYS A 346 -24.89 -13.48 -14.08
N ILE A 347 -24.67 -12.27 -13.58
CA ILE A 347 -23.42 -11.87 -12.94
C ILE A 347 -23.59 -11.91 -11.42
N ASN A 348 -22.67 -12.59 -10.72
CA ASN A 348 -22.69 -12.64 -9.26
C ASN A 348 -22.12 -11.33 -8.70
N PRO A 349 -22.87 -10.54 -7.92
CA PRO A 349 -22.43 -9.24 -7.44
C PRO A 349 -21.26 -9.30 -6.46
N LEU A 350 -20.99 -10.47 -5.87
CA LEU A 350 -19.83 -10.64 -4.96
C LEU A 350 -18.49 -10.30 -5.62
N ILE A 351 -18.37 -10.47 -6.96
CA ILE A 351 -17.13 -10.12 -7.66
C ILE A 351 -16.80 -8.63 -7.57
N GLY A 352 -17.81 -7.79 -7.34
CA GLY A 352 -17.61 -6.34 -7.16
C GLY A 352 -16.78 -6.00 -5.92
N SER A 353 -16.85 -6.79 -4.84
CA SER A 353 -16.00 -6.56 -3.67
C SER A 353 -14.51 -6.74 -3.96
N ALA A 354 -14.17 -7.46 -5.02
CA ALA A 354 -12.79 -7.63 -5.47
C ALA A 354 -12.25 -6.42 -6.26
N GLY A 355 -13.07 -5.38 -6.53
CA GLY A 355 -12.64 -4.17 -7.21
C GLY A 355 -11.60 -3.34 -6.45
N VAL A 356 -11.34 -3.62 -5.18
CA VAL A 356 -10.21 -3.04 -4.43
C VAL A 356 -8.88 -3.67 -4.90
N SER A 357 -7.78 -2.92 -4.84
CA SER A 357 -6.48 -3.29 -5.43
C SER A 357 -5.72 -4.40 -4.70
N ALA A 358 -6.26 -4.98 -3.64
CA ALA A 358 -5.58 -6.02 -2.85
C ALA A 358 -5.57 -7.37 -3.60
N VAL A 359 -4.64 -7.54 -4.51
CA VAL A 359 -4.49 -8.73 -5.37
C VAL A 359 -3.59 -9.78 -4.69
N PRO A 360 -3.97 -11.06 -4.66
CA PRO A 360 -5.26 -11.66 -5.07
C PRO A 360 -6.24 -11.83 -3.90
N MET A 361 -5.98 -11.19 -2.75
CA MET A 361 -6.69 -11.44 -1.49
C MET A 361 -8.19 -11.14 -1.58
N ALA A 362 -8.58 -10.00 -2.13
CA ALA A 362 -9.98 -9.62 -2.25
C ALA A 362 -10.77 -10.58 -3.18
N ALA A 363 -10.13 -11.06 -4.25
CA ALA A 363 -10.74 -12.06 -5.13
C ALA A 363 -10.95 -13.41 -4.42
N ARG A 364 -9.99 -13.83 -3.58
CA ARG A 364 -10.12 -15.04 -2.75
C ARG A 364 -11.27 -14.92 -1.75
N VAL A 365 -11.41 -13.78 -1.10
CA VAL A 365 -12.54 -13.53 -0.17
C VAL A 365 -13.88 -13.59 -0.90
N SER A 366 -13.98 -13.03 -2.11
CA SER A 366 -15.19 -13.14 -2.94
C SER A 366 -15.52 -14.60 -3.27
N GLN A 367 -14.51 -15.41 -3.59
CA GLN A 367 -14.64 -16.85 -3.82
C GLN A 367 -15.11 -17.58 -2.57
N ASP A 368 -14.48 -17.32 -1.41
CA ASP A 368 -14.78 -18.02 -0.16
C ASP A 368 -16.20 -17.73 0.32
N VAL A 369 -16.64 -16.46 0.23
CA VAL A 369 -18.02 -16.10 0.54
C VAL A 369 -18.99 -16.76 -0.44
N GLY A 370 -18.71 -16.73 -1.75
CA GLY A 370 -19.55 -17.35 -2.76
C GLY A 370 -19.74 -18.86 -2.53
N ARG A 371 -18.66 -19.58 -2.19
CA ARG A 371 -18.70 -21.03 -1.90
C ARG A 371 -19.53 -21.41 -0.68
N ARG A 372 -19.68 -20.52 0.30
CA ARG A 372 -20.53 -20.76 1.47
C ARG A 372 -22.03 -20.87 1.09
N TYR A 373 -22.44 -20.24 0.00
CA TYR A 373 -23.83 -20.24 -0.49
C TYR A 373 -24.07 -21.22 -1.65
N ASN A 374 -23.02 -21.51 -2.44
CA ASN A 374 -23.08 -22.47 -3.53
C ASN A 374 -21.69 -23.11 -3.71
N LYS A 375 -21.55 -24.37 -3.29
CA LYS A 375 -20.28 -25.11 -3.35
C LYS A 375 -19.68 -25.26 -4.74
N ASN A 376 -20.54 -25.24 -5.77
CA ASN A 376 -20.16 -25.35 -7.18
C ASN A 376 -19.88 -24.00 -7.84
N ASN A 377 -19.79 -22.92 -7.06
CA ASN A 377 -19.56 -21.56 -7.56
C ASN A 377 -18.08 -21.24 -7.52
N TYR A 378 -17.45 -21.13 -8.68
CA TYR A 378 -16.04 -20.79 -8.85
C TYR A 378 -15.93 -19.33 -9.31
N LEU A 379 -15.99 -18.40 -8.34
CA LEU A 379 -15.95 -16.97 -8.60
C LEU A 379 -14.53 -16.41 -8.77
N LEU A 380 -13.49 -17.14 -8.38
CA LEU A 380 -12.12 -16.61 -8.30
C LEU A 380 -11.68 -15.97 -9.62
N MET A 381 -11.80 -16.68 -10.73
CA MET A 381 -11.38 -16.17 -12.04
C MET A 381 -12.19 -14.95 -12.48
N HIS A 382 -13.48 -14.91 -12.15
CA HIS A 382 -14.34 -13.75 -12.42
C HIS A 382 -14.04 -12.57 -11.52
N ALA A 383 -13.65 -12.81 -10.26
CA ALA A 383 -13.27 -11.79 -9.28
C ALA A 383 -11.87 -11.22 -9.54
N MET A 384 -10.99 -11.98 -10.19
CA MET A 384 -9.65 -11.48 -10.57
C MET A 384 -9.74 -10.33 -11.58
N GLY A 385 -10.71 -10.33 -12.49
CA GLY A 385 -10.91 -9.22 -13.44
C GLY A 385 -11.09 -7.86 -12.73
N PRO A 386 -12.12 -7.70 -11.88
CA PRO A 386 -12.29 -6.50 -11.07
C PRO A 386 -11.10 -6.19 -10.15
N ASN A 387 -10.46 -7.23 -9.59
CA ASN A 387 -9.33 -7.06 -8.67
C ASN A 387 -8.13 -6.41 -9.36
N VAL A 388 -7.81 -6.87 -10.54
CA VAL A 388 -6.72 -6.30 -11.37
C VAL A 388 -7.11 -4.93 -11.93
N ALA A 389 -8.39 -4.74 -12.28
CA ALA A 389 -8.92 -3.42 -12.64
C ALA A 389 -8.76 -2.40 -11.52
N GLY A 390 -8.87 -2.84 -10.26
CA GLY A 390 -8.61 -2.02 -9.08
C GLY A 390 -7.19 -1.48 -9.03
N VAL A 391 -6.17 -2.29 -9.37
CA VAL A 391 -4.76 -1.86 -9.39
C VAL A 391 -4.53 -0.76 -10.43
N ILE A 392 -5.10 -0.91 -11.62
CA ILE A 392 -5.05 0.14 -12.64
C ILE A 392 -5.79 1.39 -12.13
N GLY A 393 -6.95 1.18 -11.51
CA GLY A 393 -7.77 2.26 -10.96
C GLY A 393 -7.08 3.06 -9.86
N SER A 394 -6.41 2.40 -8.91
CA SER A 394 -5.65 3.07 -7.84
C SER A 394 -4.45 3.84 -8.39
N ALA A 395 -3.72 3.29 -9.35
CA ALA A 395 -2.61 3.97 -10.00
C ALA A 395 -3.07 5.22 -10.79
N ILE A 396 -4.21 5.13 -11.49
CA ILE A 396 -4.83 6.28 -12.18
C ILE A 396 -5.31 7.32 -11.16
N ALA A 397 -5.96 6.90 -10.07
CA ALA A 397 -6.40 7.81 -9.01
C ALA A 397 -5.22 8.55 -8.38
N ALA A 398 -4.12 7.85 -8.09
CA ALA A 398 -2.89 8.47 -7.59
C ALA A 398 -2.29 9.46 -8.57
N GLY A 399 -2.23 9.11 -9.86
CA GLY A 399 -1.76 10.02 -10.91
C GLY A 399 -2.63 11.27 -11.04
N PHE A 400 -3.95 11.11 -10.96
CA PHE A 400 -4.89 12.22 -10.94
C PHE A 400 -4.66 13.14 -9.73
N LEU A 401 -4.60 12.58 -8.53
CA LEU A 401 -4.35 13.32 -7.29
C LEU A 401 -2.99 14.04 -7.34
N LEU A 402 -1.97 13.39 -7.89
CA LEU A 402 -0.65 14.00 -8.08
C LEU A 402 -0.69 15.15 -9.09
N SER A 403 -1.48 15.05 -10.15
CA SER A 403 -1.60 16.15 -11.14
C SER A 403 -2.35 17.37 -10.62
N VAL A 404 -3.19 17.18 -9.58
CA VAL A 404 -3.99 18.27 -8.98
C VAL A 404 -3.26 18.93 -7.82
N PHE A 405 -2.52 18.16 -7.01
CA PHE A 405 -1.94 18.60 -5.74
C PHE A 405 -0.41 18.54 -5.68
N GLY A 406 0.26 18.02 -6.74
CA GLY A 406 1.71 17.87 -6.85
C GLY A 406 2.46 19.01 -7.52
#